data_586c60f0c330e79b316a4cbc53f90e5b
#
_entry.id   586c60f0c330e79b316a4cbc53f90e5b
#
_cell.length_a   1.000
_cell.length_b   1.000
_cell.length_c   1.000
_cell.angle_alpha   90.00
_cell.angle_beta   90.00
_cell.angle_gamma   90.00
#
_symmetry.space_group_name_H-M   'P 1'
#
loop_
_entity.id
_entity.type
_entity.pdbx_description
1 polymer ?
#
loop_
_entity_poly.entity_id
_entity_poly.type
_entity_poly.pdbx_seq_one_letter_code
_entity_poly.pdbx_strand_id
1 'polypeptide(L)'
;MRSGRRWCGRWLAVLIRDVEVERHGRVDVRVVAGRVAEVGARLGGSGGIDGRGGALLPGLHDHHVHLAALAAEAASVRVGPADVAGPEGLTQALRGGAPGEWVRAVGYHESVAGDLDRAILDRFVADRPVRVQHRSGELWLWNGAALRAAGLDDAGDGRFWRADERLRARTPPTPLDLAGVGRRAAARGITGFTNADPHPAPELRTLLRPLPQRLTILGLDRTAPVKIRLDDLTLPTATDLAARITRARPRPVAVHCVTRVQLFVTLLALDEAGSVSGDRVEHGAVIPTEAVDRLRMLGVTVVTQPHFLVERAAAYEKDVAADDRPHLYRCGTLRAAGVPVAAGTDAPYGTSDPWAVMRAAAGRVGPEGLTPRAALGLFLGAPLAPGGASRTVEPGARADLCLLHVPLREALDDLSANCVRAAFVNGRGISA
;
A
#
# COMPACT_ATOMS: atom_id res chain seq x y z
N MET A 1 4.88 -54.12 16.97
CA MET A 1 4.73 -53.73 15.60
C MET A 1 3.70 -52.61 15.52
N ARG A 2 4.12 -51.35 15.46
CA ARG A 2 3.25 -50.15 15.23
C ARG A 2 3.73 -49.50 13.92
N SER A 3 2.88 -49.61 12.91
CA SER A 3 3.11 -49.08 11.58
C SER A 3 3.10 -47.55 11.60
N GLY A 4 4.25 -46.95 11.42
CA GLY A 4 4.39 -45.51 11.14
C GLY A 4 3.76 -45.18 9.80
N ARG A 5 2.60 -44.51 9.83
CA ARG A 5 2.05 -43.89 8.64
C ARG A 5 2.91 -42.65 8.31
N ARG A 6 3.80 -42.79 7.33
CA ARG A 6 4.44 -41.65 6.66
C ARG A 6 3.35 -40.87 5.95
N TRP A 7 3.08 -39.65 6.39
CA TRP A 7 2.30 -38.67 5.65
C TRP A 7 3.12 -38.22 4.44
N CYS A 8 2.99 -38.94 3.31
CA CYS A 8 3.38 -38.43 2.01
C CYS A 8 2.41 -37.30 1.64
N GLY A 9 2.78 -36.06 1.94
CA GLY A 9 2.06 -34.87 1.45
C GLY A 9 2.11 -34.90 -0.09
N ARG A 10 1.02 -35.32 -0.73
CA ARG A 10 0.83 -35.10 -2.17
C ARG A 10 0.85 -33.59 -2.40
N TRP A 11 1.90 -33.11 -3.01
CA TRP A 11 1.94 -31.77 -3.56
C TRP A 11 0.83 -31.68 -4.61
N LEU A 12 -0.24 -30.94 -4.33
CA LEU A 12 -1.34 -30.74 -5.27
C LEU A 12 -0.76 -30.02 -6.49
N ALA A 13 -0.72 -30.72 -7.59
CA ALA A 13 -0.47 -30.10 -8.89
C ALA A 13 -1.75 -29.40 -9.33
N VAL A 14 -1.66 -28.12 -9.67
CA VAL A 14 -2.77 -27.34 -10.25
C VAL A 14 -2.43 -27.11 -11.72
N LEU A 15 -3.41 -27.38 -12.57
CA LEU A 15 -3.32 -27.09 -14.00
C LEU A 15 -4.27 -25.95 -14.33
N ILE A 16 -3.74 -24.88 -14.89
CA ILE A 16 -4.54 -23.74 -15.38
C ILE A 16 -4.48 -23.84 -16.90
N ARG A 17 -5.64 -24.05 -17.51
CA ARG A 17 -5.78 -24.31 -18.94
C ARG A 17 -6.25 -23.08 -19.67
N ASP A 18 -5.91 -23.02 -20.94
CA ASP A 18 -6.47 -22.04 -21.85
C ASP A 18 -6.33 -20.62 -21.34
N VAL A 19 -5.09 -20.23 -21.02
CA VAL A 19 -4.74 -18.88 -20.56
C VAL A 19 -3.82 -18.18 -21.54
N GLU A 20 -3.94 -16.87 -21.65
CA GLU A 20 -2.97 -16.02 -22.32
C GLU A 20 -1.81 -15.73 -21.38
N VAL A 21 -0.61 -16.15 -21.72
CA VAL A 21 0.63 -15.81 -21.00
C VAL A 21 1.50 -14.94 -21.89
N GLU A 22 1.92 -13.78 -21.40
CA GLU A 22 2.79 -12.88 -22.15
C GLU A 22 4.03 -13.64 -22.66
N ARG A 23 4.40 -13.43 -23.92
CA ARG A 23 5.48 -14.12 -24.67
C ARG A 23 5.20 -15.58 -25.06
N HIS A 24 4.21 -16.24 -24.48
CA HIS A 24 3.85 -17.63 -24.78
C HIS A 24 2.56 -17.75 -25.60
N GLY A 25 1.73 -16.69 -25.61
CA GLY A 25 0.42 -16.72 -26.22
C GLY A 25 -0.57 -17.57 -25.41
N ARG A 26 -1.48 -18.27 -26.11
CA ARG A 26 -2.53 -19.08 -25.49
C ARG A 26 -1.99 -20.49 -25.15
N VAL A 27 -1.87 -20.81 -23.88
CA VAL A 27 -1.19 -21.98 -23.33
C VAL A 27 -1.89 -22.53 -22.09
N ASP A 28 -1.41 -23.69 -21.63
CA ASP A 28 -1.68 -24.24 -20.30
C ASP A 28 -0.49 -23.97 -19.36
N VAL A 29 -0.74 -23.82 -18.08
CA VAL A 29 0.27 -23.62 -17.05
C VAL A 29 0.09 -24.66 -15.95
N ARG A 30 1.14 -25.46 -15.70
CA ARG A 30 1.19 -26.42 -14.60
C ARG A 30 1.92 -25.82 -13.40
N VAL A 31 1.28 -25.86 -12.26
CA VAL A 31 1.85 -25.44 -10.98
C VAL A 31 2.10 -26.67 -10.11
N VAL A 32 3.31 -26.80 -9.58
CA VAL A 32 3.71 -27.87 -8.65
C VAL A 32 4.47 -27.24 -7.49
N ALA A 33 4.15 -27.62 -6.29
CA ALA A 33 4.85 -27.14 -5.08
C ALA A 33 4.96 -25.60 -4.97
N GLY A 34 3.92 -24.88 -5.42
CA GLY A 34 3.88 -23.42 -5.37
C GLY A 34 4.75 -22.70 -6.41
N ARG A 35 5.21 -23.44 -7.43
CA ARG A 35 5.97 -22.89 -8.56
C ARG A 35 5.33 -23.27 -9.88
N VAL A 36 5.51 -22.43 -10.87
CA VAL A 36 5.24 -22.79 -12.27
C VAL A 36 6.23 -23.87 -12.66
N ALA A 37 5.72 -25.05 -12.96
CA ALA A 37 6.54 -26.19 -13.37
C ALA A 37 6.69 -26.27 -14.88
N GLU A 38 5.62 -25.93 -15.61
CA GLU A 38 5.55 -26.07 -17.06
C GLU A 38 4.61 -25.03 -17.66
N VAL A 39 4.96 -24.49 -18.82
CA VAL A 39 4.14 -23.62 -19.65
C VAL A 39 4.18 -24.20 -21.06
N GLY A 40 3.02 -24.52 -21.64
CA GLY A 40 2.98 -25.12 -22.97
C GLY A 40 1.57 -25.38 -23.47
N ALA A 41 1.43 -25.66 -24.76
CA ALA A 41 0.15 -25.97 -25.38
C ALA A 41 -0.31 -27.38 -24.97
N ARG A 42 -1.56 -27.49 -24.51
CA ARG A 42 -2.25 -28.78 -24.26
C ARG A 42 -1.50 -29.71 -23.31
N LEU A 43 -1.14 -29.21 -22.13
CA LEU A 43 -0.47 -30.01 -21.10
C LEU A 43 -1.38 -31.19 -20.68
N GLY A 44 -0.81 -32.39 -20.62
CA GLY A 44 -1.49 -33.60 -20.16
C GLY A 44 -1.96 -33.51 -18.71
N GLY A 45 -2.94 -34.34 -18.34
CA GLY A 45 -3.51 -34.40 -16.97
C GLY A 45 -5.03 -34.21 -16.98
N SER A 46 -5.71 -34.72 -15.95
CA SER A 46 -7.15 -34.56 -15.77
C SER A 46 -7.45 -33.39 -14.84
N GLY A 47 -8.59 -32.71 -15.06
CA GLY A 47 -9.04 -31.59 -14.24
C GLY A 47 -8.25 -30.30 -14.54
N GLY A 48 -8.45 -29.30 -13.69
CA GLY A 48 -7.79 -28.00 -13.79
C GLY A 48 -8.77 -26.84 -13.76
N ILE A 49 -8.21 -25.65 -13.78
CA ILE A 49 -8.95 -24.39 -13.86
C ILE A 49 -8.95 -23.99 -15.34
N ASP A 50 -10.14 -23.88 -15.93
CA ASP A 50 -10.31 -23.37 -17.28
C ASP A 50 -10.14 -21.86 -17.27
N GLY A 51 -9.10 -21.31 -17.90
CA GLY A 51 -8.80 -19.89 -18.00
C GLY A 51 -9.70 -19.13 -18.99
N ARG A 52 -10.38 -19.85 -19.91
CA ARG A 52 -11.29 -19.26 -20.91
C ARG A 52 -10.64 -18.18 -21.78
N GLY A 53 -9.35 -18.34 -22.09
CA GLY A 53 -8.58 -17.36 -22.85
C GLY A 53 -8.19 -16.10 -22.10
N GLY A 54 -8.51 -15.99 -20.81
CA GLY A 54 -8.13 -14.85 -19.99
C GLY A 54 -6.62 -14.79 -19.75
N ALA A 55 -6.10 -13.58 -19.53
CA ALA A 55 -4.67 -13.40 -19.26
C ALA A 55 -4.28 -13.96 -17.89
N LEU A 56 -3.16 -14.66 -17.83
CA LEU A 56 -2.52 -15.10 -16.59
C LEU A 56 -1.24 -14.30 -16.38
N LEU A 57 -1.27 -13.46 -15.37
CA LEU A 57 -0.19 -12.56 -15.00
C LEU A 57 0.51 -13.05 -13.72
N PRO A 58 1.75 -12.61 -13.43
CA PRO A 58 2.23 -12.60 -12.07
C PRO A 58 1.25 -11.80 -11.21
N GLY A 59 0.91 -12.30 -10.03
CA GLY A 59 0.02 -11.58 -9.13
C GLY A 59 0.60 -10.21 -8.76
N LEU A 60 -0.25 -9.23 -8.60
CA LEU A 60 0.18 -7.87 -8.28
C LEU A 60 0.84 -7.82 -6.90
N HIS A 61 1.86 -6.97 -6.76
CA HIS A 61 2.49 -6.67 -5.48
C HIS A 61 2.28 -5.20 -5.14
N ASP A 62 1.59 -4.93 -4.05
CA ASP A 62 1.47 -3.56 -3.53
C ASP A 62 2.75 -3.21 -2.76
N HIS A 63 3.54 -2.29 -3.32
CA HIS A 63 4.88 -1.99 -2.82
C HIS A 63 4.91 -1.01 -1.64
N HIS A 64 3.74 -0.47 -1.24
CA HIS A 64 3.62 0.42 -0.09
C HIS A 64 2.18 0.43 0.44
N VAL A 65 1.96 -0.16 1.61
CA VAL A 65 0.65 -0.24 2.27
C VAL A 65 0.81 -0.30 3.78
N HIS A 66 -0.21 0.11 4.55
CA HIS A 66 -0.27 0.03 6.00
C HIS A 66 -1.37 -0.94 6.43
N LEU A 67 -1.05 -2.24 6.51
CA LEU A 67 -2.04 -3.33 6.61
C LEU A 67 -2.85 -3.31 7.90
N ALA A 68 -2.23 -3.02 9.04
CA ALA A 68 -2.95 -2.92 10.32
C ALA A 68 -3.89 -1.70 10.34
N ALA A 69 -3.43 -0.57 9.78
CA ALA A 69 -4.25 0.64 9.65
C ALA A 69 -5.42 0.42 8.67
N LEU A 70 -5.19 -0.28 7.55
CA LEU A 70 -6.22 -0.63 6.57
C LEU A 70 -7.29 -1.55 7.17
N ALA A 71 -6.89 -2.54 7.99
CA ALA A 71 -7.84 -3.39 8.69
C ALA A 71 -8.63 -2.62 9.76
N ALA A 72 -7.99 -1.68 10.45
CA ALA A 72 -8.64 -0.82 11.43
C ALA A 72 -9.60 0.18 10.78
N GLU A 73 -9.25 0.74 9.60
CA GLU A 73 -10.16 1.59 8.83
C GLU A 73 -11.44 0.84 8.44
N ALA A 74 -11.32 -0.41 7.99
CA ALA A 74 -12.48 -1.22 7.61
C ALA A 74 -13.48 -1.46 8.77
N ALA A 75 -13.01 -1.34 10.01
CA ALA A 75 -13.83 -1.43 11.23
C ALA A 75 -14.21 -0.05 11.79
N SER A 76 -14.08 1.03 11.00
CA SER A 76 -14.27 2.40 11.45
C SER A 76 -15.37 3.10 10.66
N VAL A 77 -15.94 4.14 11.24
CA VAL A 77 -16.88 5.03 10.55
C VAL A 77 -16.08 5.97 9.65
N ARG A 78 -16.36 5.97 8.36
CA ARG A 78 -15.73 6.90 7.42
C ARG A 78 -16.41 8.27 7.50
N VAL A 79 -15.62 9.32 7.69
CA VAL A 79 -16.10 10.70 7.86
C VAL A 79 -15.31 11.69 7.01
N GLY A 80 -14.75 11.22 5.91
CA GLY A 80 -14.07 12.08 4.93
C GLY A 80 -15.02 12.90 4.08
N PRO A 81 -14.51 13.87 3.30
CA PRO A 81 -15.34 14.72 2.41
C PRO A 81 -16.14 13.96 1.37
N ALA A 82 -15.69 12.74 1.00
CA ALA A 82 -16.41 11.86 0.07
C ALA A 82 -17.46 10.99 0.76
N ASP A 83 -17.44 10.90 2.10
CA ASP A 83 -18.27 9.98 2.87
C ASP A 83 -19.42 10.70 3.56
N VAL A 84 -19.21 11.94 3.99
CA VAL A 84 -20.21 12.74 4.72
C VAL A 84 -20.26 14.18 4.22
N ALA A 85 -21.46 14.75 4.18
CA ALA A 85 -21.68 16.13 3.77
C ALA A 85 -21.95 17.02 4.99
N GLY A 86 -21.01 17.92 5.31
CA GLY A 86 -21.17 18.93 6.33
C GLY A 86 -21.29 18.44 7.78
N PRO A 87 -21.53 19.35 8.73
CA PRO A 87 -21.62 19.03 10.15
C PRO A 87 -22.77 18.09 10.51
N GLU A 88 -23.92 18.20 9.81
CA GLU A 88 -25.07 17.30 10.04
C GLU A 88 -24.75 15.87 9.63
N GLY A 89 -24.15 15.66 8.46
CA GLY A 89 -23.72 14.34 7.99
C GLY A 89 -22.68 13.71 8.93
N LEU A 90 -21.71 14.51 9.41
CA LEU A 90 -20.75 14.08 10.42
C LEU A 90 -21.44 13.65 11.71
N THR A 91 -22.37 14.47 12.23
CA THR A 91 -23.13 14.16 13.44
C THR A 91 -23.90 12.85 13.29
N GLN A 92 -24.58 12.65 12.18
CA GLN A 92 -25.32 11.43 11.90
C GLN A 92 -24.40 10.20 11.87
N ALA A 93 -23.26 10.31 11.20
CA ALA A 93 -22.27 9.24 11.12
C ALA A 93 -21.70 8.86 12.51
N LEU A 94 -21.40 9.86 13.35
CA LEU A 94 -20.85 9.64 14.68
C LEU A 94 -21.88 9.10 15.69
N ARG A 95 -23.18 9.27 15.44
CA ARG A 95 -24.27 8.73 16.27
C ARG A 95 -24.64 7.30 15.93
N GLY A 96 -24.12 6.73 14.85
CA GLY A 96 -24.33 5.33 14.46
C GLY A 96 -23.76 4.37 15.51
N GLY A 97 -24.30 3.11 15.55
CA GLY A 97 -23.91 2.07 16.52
C GLY A 97 -24.68 2.12 17.85
N ALA A 98 -24.36 1.20 18.77
CA ALA A 98 -25.05 1.08 20.05
C ALA A 98 -24.68 2.22 21.02
N PRO A 99 -25.63 2.70 21.86
CA PRO A 99 -25.34 3.71 22.86
C PRO A 99 -24.22 3.28 23.83
N GLY A 100 -23.31 4.23 24.16
CA GLY A 100 -22.20 4.01 25.09
C GLY A 100 -20.99 3.27 24.49
N GLU A 101 -21.09 2.71 23.29
CA GLU A 101 -19.95 2.11 22.60
C GLU A 101 -19.01 3.20 22.03
N TRP A 102 -17.72 2.83 22.00
CA TRP A 102 -16.71 3.68 21.38
C TRP A 102 -16.92 3.80 19.86
N VAL A 103 -16.94 5.02 19.38
CA VAL A 103 -16.92 5.32 17.94
C VAL A 103 -15.50 5.67 17.53
N ARG A 104 -14.96 4.88 16.60
CA ARG A 104 -13.73 5.21 15.89
C ARG A 104 -14.09 5.70 14.50
N ALA A 105 -13.86 6.98 14.24
CA ALA A 105 -14.05 7.59 12.94
C ALA A 105 -12.72 7.92 12.27
N VAL A 106 -12.65 7.87 10.94
CA VAL A 106 -11.42 8.09 10.17
C VAL A 106 -11.67 8.88 8.90
N GLY A 107 -10.60 9.47 8.36
CA GLY A 107 -10.65 10.19 7.09
C GLY A 107 -11.12 11.63 7.21
N TYR A 108 -11.28 12.16 8.42
CA TYR A 108 -11.74 13.53 8.62
C TYR A 108 -10.84 14.58 7.95
N HIS A 109 -11.45 15.63 7.47
CA HIS A 109 -10.79 16.83 6.96
C HIS A 109 -11.64 18.08 7.30
N GLU A 110 -11.01 19.21 7.51
CA GLU A 110 -11.64 20.46 7.94
C GLU A 110 -12.71 20.97 6.96
N SER A 111 -12.66 20.56 5.71
CA SER A 111 -13.70 20.88 4.71
C SER A 111 -15.07 20.28 5.03
N VAL A 112 -15.14 19.30 5.93
CA VAL A 112 -16.41 18.67 6.35
C VAL A 112 -17.13 19.54 7.39
N ALA A 113 -16.45 19.91 8.48
CA ALA A 113 -17.10 20.62 9.60
C ALA A 113 -16.17 21.62 10.29
N GLY A 114 -15.15 22.11 9.60
CA GLY A 114 -14.18 23.05 10.15
C GLY A 114 -13.13 22.39 11.04
N ASP A 115 -12.44 23.19 11.81
CA ASP A 115 -11.40 22.73 12.73
C ASP A 115 -12.03 22.19 14.01
N LEU A 116 -11.98 20.87 14.21
CA LEU A 116 -12.62 20.20 15.34
C LEU A 116 -11.74 20.22 16.60
N ASP A 117 -12.43 20.31 17.74
CA ASP A 117 -11.89 20.11 19.07
C ASP A 117 -12.88 19.32 19.95
N ARG A 118 -12.51 19.08 21.22
CA ARG A 118 -13.37 18.46 22.23
C ARG A 118 -14.74 19.13 22.32
N ALA A 119 -14.78 20.47 22.41
CA ALA A 119 -16.02 21.23 22.64
C ALA A 119 -16.95 21.15 21.43
N ILE A 120 -16.40 21.17 20.21
CA ILE A 120 -17.16 21.01 18.97
C ILE A 120 -17.70 19.57 18.85
N LEU A 121 -16.87 18.59 19.12
CA LEU A 121 -17.30 17.18 19.10
C LEU A 121 -18.37 16.88 20.16
N ASP A 122 -18.28 17.48 21.35
CA ASP A 122 -19.29 17.32 22.39
C ASP A 122 -20.65 17.94 21.97
N ARG A 123 -20.68 19.01 21.14
CA ARG A 123 -21.93 19.50 20.54
C ARG A 123 -22.55 18.51 19.55
N PHE A 124 -21.74 17.74 18.84
CA PHE A 124 -22.25 16.76 17.91
C PHE A 124 -22.69 15.47 18.63
N VAL A 125 -21.85 14.97 19.54
CA VAL A 125 -22.10 13.71 20.26
C VAL A 125 -21.40 13.78 21.62
N ALA A 126 -22.18 13.93 22.72
CA ALA A 126 -21.65 14.02 24.09
C ALA A 126 -21.87 12.74 24.92
N ASP A 127 -22.77 11.85 24.49
CA ASP A 127 -23.31 10.71 25.25
C ASP A 127 -22.53 9.41 25.07
N ARG A 128 -21.51 9.42 24.20
CA ARG A 128 -20.63 8.26 23.96
C ARG A 128 -19.20 8.68 23.66
N PRO A 129 -18.21 7.79 23.90
CA PRO A 129 -16.83 8.07 23.54
C PRO A 129 -16.63 8.09 22.01
N VAL A 130 -16.13 9.21 21.49
CA VAL A 130 -15.84 9.41 20.06
C VAL A 130 -14.38 9.81 19.89
N ARG A 131 -13.70 9.11 18.98
CA ARG A 131 -12.37 9.48 18.49
C ARG A 131 -12.36 9.56 16.97
N VAL A 132 -11.94 10.70 16.45
CA VAL A 132 -11.89 11.01 15.02
C VAL A 132 -10.44 11.13 14.58
N GLN A 133 -10.02 10.37 13.57
CA GLN A 133 -8.69 10.51 12.98
C GLN A 133 -8.75 11.40 11.76
N HIS A 134 -7.91 12.41 11.72
CA HIS A 134 -7.72 13.24 10.54
C HIS A 134 -7.12 12.38 9.40
N ARG A 135 -7.44 12.72 8.14
CA ARG A 135 -6.98 11.99 6.95
C ARG A 135 -5.45 11.91 6.80
N SER A 136 -4.69 12.81 7.47
CA SER A 136 -3.23 12.70 7.50
C SER A 136 -2.72 11.50 8.29
N GLY A 137 -3.57 10.88 9.14
CA GLY A 137 -3.18 9.83 10.07
C GLY A 137 -2.46 10.32 11.32
N GLU A 138 -2.12 11.62 11.41
CA GLU A 138 -1.24 12.20 12.43
C GLU A 138 -2.01 12.81 13.63
N LEU A 139 -3.25 13.22 13.41
CA LEU A 139 -4.07 13.92 14.39
C LEU A 139 -5.28 13.07 14.78
N TRP A 140 -5.45 12.90 16.09
CA TRP A 140 -6.66 12.39 16.70
C TRP A 140 -7.40 13.51 17.42
N LEU A 141 -8.73 13.51 17.30
CA LEU A 141 -9.66 14.45 17.88
C LEU A 141 -10.64 13.66 18.75
N TRP A 142 -10.66 13.94 20.04
CA TRP A 142 -11.45 13.20 21.02
C TRP A 142 -12.47 14.09 21.70
N ASN A 143 -13.70 13.57 21.86
CA ASN A 143 -14.73 14.25 22.63
C ASN A 143 -14.54 14.07 24.15
N GLY A 144 -15.29 14.79 24.96
CA GLY A 144 -15.21 14.72 26.42
C GLY A 144 -15.52 13.34 26.98
N ALA A 145 -16.47 12.60 26.39
CA ALA A 145 -16.79 11.24 26.80
C ALA A 145 -15.62 10.28 26.56
N ALA A 146 -14.90 10.42 25.44
CA ALA A 146 -13.70 9.61 25.15
C ALA A 146 -12.56 9.92 26.13
N LEU A 147 -12.36 11.20 26.44
CA LEU A 147 -11.34 11.62 27.42
C LEU A 147 -11.61 11.04 28.79
N ARG A 148 -12.85 11.15 29.30
CA ARG A 148 -13.27 10.53 30.57
C ARG A 148 -13.08 9.03 30.58
N ALA A 149 -13.55 8.34 29.56
CA ALA A 149 -13.45 6.89 29.46
C ALA A 149 -11.99 6.38 29.41
N ALA A 150 -11.06 7.23 28.93
CA ALA A 150 -9.62 6.94 28.86
C ALA A 150 -8.82 7.40 30.09
N GLY A 151 -9.45 8.08 31.07
CA GLY A 151 -8.76 8.70 32.19
C GLY A 151 -7.82 9.84 31.76
N LEU A 152 -8.26 10.67 30.81
CA LEU A 152 -7.53 11.79 30.23
C LEU A 152 -8.33 13.10 30.33
N ASP A 153 -9.10 13.29 31.39
CA ASP A 153 -10.01 14.44 31.56
C ASP A 153 -9.29 15.80 31.42
N ASP A 154 -8.04 15.86 31.86
CA ASP A 154 -7.20 17.07 31.84
C ASP A 154 -6.47 17.28 30.50
N ALA A 155 -6.77 16.49 29.46
CA ALA A 155 -6.07 16.55 28.18
C ALA A 155 -6.50 17.74 27.27
N GLY A 156 -6.91 18.83 27.85
CA GLY A 156 -7.15 20.11 27.16
C GLY A 156 -8.26 20.05 26.10
N ASP A 157 -7.93 20.44 24.88
CA ASP A 157 -8.86 20.57 23.75
C ASP A 157 -9.19 19.25 23.03
N GLY A 158 -8.64 18.13 23.50
CA GLY A 158 -8.88 16.80 22.92
C GLY A 158 -8.13 16.52 21.62
N ARG A 159 -7.14 17.33 21.26
CA ARG A 159 -6.29 17.16 20.09
C ARG A 159 -5.00 16.42 20.45
N PHE A 160 -4.70 15.35 19.73
CA PHE A 160 -3.52 14.51 19.97
C PHE A 160 -2.74 14.32 18.69
N TRP A 161 -1.62 15.01 18.58
CA TRP A 161 -0.69 14.85 17.46
C TRP A 161 0.28 13.69 17.71
N ARG A 162 0.37 12.76 16.74
CA ARG A 162 1.35 11.65 16.75
C ARG A 162 1.38 10.84 18.05
N ALA A 163 0.20 10.69 18.63
CA ALA A 163 0.04 10.08 19.95
C ALA A 163 -0.50 8.63 19.89
N ASP A 164 -0.46 7.98 18.71
CA ASP A 164 -1.09 6.68 18.47
C ASP A 164 -0.72 5.62 19.51
N GLU A 165 0.57 5.49 19.84
CA GLU A 165 1.06 4.50 20.79
C GLU A 165 0.52 4.79 22.20
N ARG A 166 0.60 6.05 22.63
CA ARG A 166 0.07 6.48 23.94
C ARG A 166 -1.44 6.30 24.04
N LEU A 167 -2.16 6.59 22.97
CA LEU A 167 -3.63 6.52 22.93
C LEU A 167 -4.10 5.05 22.81
N ARG A 168 -3.36 4.20 22.11
CA ARG A 168 -3.69 2.78 21.96
C ARG A 168 -3.83 2.06 23.30
N ALA A 169 -2.96 2.38 24.26
CA ALA A 169 -3.03 1.80 25.60
C ALA A 169 -4.27 2.24 26.43
N ARG A 170 -4.97 3.28 25.97
CA ARG A 170 -6.10 3.92 26.66
C ARG A 170 -7.44 3.68 25.97
N THR A 171 -7.45 2.97 24.85
CA THR A 171 -8.67 2.71 24.06
C THR A 171 -8.94 1.22 23.94
N PRO A 172 -10.21 0.83 23.79
CA PRO A 172 -10.52 -0.56 23.43
C PRO A 172 -9.79 -0.99 22.17
N PRO A 173 -9.33 -2.24 22.09
CA PRO A 173 -8.71 -2.76 20.87
C PRO A 173 -9.72 -2.74 19.71
N THR A 174 -9.28 -2.26 18.55
CA THR A 174 -10.09 -2.31 17.34
C THR A 174 -9.98 -3.72 16.74
N PRO A 175 -11.09 -4.43 16.50
CA PRO A 175 -11.06 -5.71 15.80
C PRO A 175 -10.45 -5.54 14.40
N LEU A 176 -9.50 -6.38 14.02
CA LEU A 176 -8.83 -6.32 12.73
C LEU A 176 -9.20 -7.54 11.88
N ASP A 177 -10.08 -7.37 10.88
CA ASP A 177 -10.38 -8.40 9.88
C ASP A 177 -9.30 -8.44 8.78
N LEU A 178 -8.11 -8.91 9.15
CA LEU A 178 -6.99 -9.07 8.22
C LEU A 178 -7.28 -10.11 7.13
N ALA A 179 -8.02 -11.16 7.47
CA ALA A 179 -8.43 -12.14 6.46
C ALA A 179 -9.35 -11.50 5.41
N GLY A 180 -10.28 -10.64 5.82
CA GLY A 180 -11.12 -9.86 4.91
C GLY A 180 -10.32 -8.87 4.07
N VAL A 181 -9.32 -8.19 4.66
CA VAL A 181 -8.37 -7.37 3.88
C VAL A 181 -7.72 -8.22 2.80
N GLY A 182 -7.22 -9.41 3.14
CA GLY A 182 -6.59 -10.34 2.21
C GLY A 182 -7.53 -10.78 1.08
N ARG A 183 -8.79 -11.11 1.39
CA ARG A 183 -9.80 -11.46 0.37
C ARG A 183 -10.09 -10.31 -0.58
N ARG A 184 -10.34 -9.11 -0.06
CA ARG A 184 -10.58 -7.90 -0.88
C ARG A 184 -9.39 -7.57 -1.78
N ALA A 185 -8.17 -7.74 -1.29
CA ALA A 185 -6.96 -7.55 -2.08
C ALA A 185 -6.81 -8.62 -3.18
N ALA A 186 -7.12 -9.89 -2.87
CA ALA A 186 -7.12 -10.98 -3.85
C ALA A 186 -8.13 -10.75 -4.98
N ALA A 187 -9.33 -10.21 -4.67
CA ALA A 187 -10.32 -9.81 -5.67
C ALA A 187 -9.81 -8.72 -6.63
N ARG A 188 -8.73 -8.03 -6.27
CA ARG A 188 -8.03 -7.03 -7.10
C ARG A 188 -6.72 -7.57 -7.69
N GLY A 189 -6.45 -8.86 -7.58
CA GLY A 189 -5.25 -9.52 -8.12
C GLY A 189 -3.98 -9.36 -7.28
N ILE A 190 -4.07 -8.80 -6.07
CA ILE A 190 -2.92 -8.61 -5.19
C ILE A 190 -2.56 -9.94 -4.50
N THR A 191 -1.32 -10.39 -4.69
CA THR A 191 -0.76 -11.61 -4.11
C THR A 191 0.39 -11.35 -3.15
N GLY A 192 0.80 -10.10 -3.03
CA GLY A 192 1.86 -9.70 -2.12
C GLY A 192 1.77 -8.24 -1.68
N PHE A 193 2.32 -7.97 -0.50
CA PHE A 193 2.36 -6.66 0.10
C PHE A 193 3.75 -6.32 0.63
N THR A 194 4.14 -5.05 0.51
CA THR A 194 5.20 -4.46 1.33
C THR A 194 4.56 -3.54 2.36
N ASN A 195 4.53 -3.99 3.61
CA ASN A 195 4.03 -3.19 4.73
C ASN A 195 5.06 -2.13 5.11
N ALA A 196 4.62 -0.87 5.13
CA ALA A 196 5.49 0.30 5.23
C ALA A 196 5.36 1.08 6.54
N ASP A 197 4.85 0.43 7.59
CA ASP A 197 4.75 1.06 8.91
C ASP A 197 6.11 1.60 9.38
N PRO A 198 6.16 2.84 9.93
CA PRO A 198 7.43 3.50 10.23
C PRO A 198 8.19 2.86 11.39
N HIS A 199 7.48 2.26 12.34
CA HIS A 199 8.04 1.62 13.55
C HIS A 199 7.38 0.25 13.79
N PRO A 200 7.66 -0.76 12.93
CA PRO A 200 7.01 -2.05 13.07
C PRO A 200 7.54 -2.78 14.32
N ALA A 201 6.63 -3.05 15.26
CA ALA A 201 6.95 -3.91 16.40
C ALA A 201 7.10 -5.37 15.94
N PRO A 202 7.91 -6.20 16.62
CA PRO A 202 8.12 -7.62 16.25
C PRO A 202 6.80 -8.41 16.14
N GLU A 203 5.81 -8.08 16.95
CA GLU A 203 4.48 -8.69 17.01
C GLU A 203 3.66 -8.47 15.73
N LEU A 204 4.01 -7.45 14.94
CA LEU A 204 3.31 -7.14 13.68
C LEU A 204 3.27 -8.34 12.73
N ARG A 205 4.36 -9.12 12.66
CA ARG A 205 4.39 -10.31 11.81
C ARG A 205 3.36 -11.36 12.25
N THR A 206 3.19 -11.53 13.56
CA THR A 206 2.16 -12.45 14.12
C THR A 206 0.77 -11.91 13.86
N LEU A 207 0.57 -10.62 14.05
CA LEU A 207 -0.69 -9.93 13.76
C LEU A 207 -1.10 -10.12 12.29
N LEU A 208 -0.19 -9.96 11.35
CA LEU A 208 -0.46 -10.04 9.91
C LEU A 208 -0.54 -11.48 9.36
N ARG A 209 -0.34 -12.51 10.20
CA ARG A 209 -0.38 -13.93 9.80
C ARG A 209 -1.69 -14.39 9.11
N PRO A 210 -2.88 -13.84 9.43
CA PRO A 210 -4.12 -14.23 8.74
C PRO A 210 -4.18 -13.85 7.25
N LEU A 211 -3.30 -12.98 6.77
CA LEU A 211 -3.25 -12.60 5.36
C LEU A 211 -2.71 -13.77 4.51
N PRO A 212 -3.43 -14.18 3.44
CA PRO A 212 -2.94 -15.24 2.56
C PRO A 212 -1.81 -14.77 1.61
N GLN A 213 -1.65 -13.45 1.44
CA GLN A 213 -0.65 -12.85 0.57
C GLN A 213 0.76 -12.97 1.15
N ARG A 214 1.74 -12.86 0.28
CA ARG A 214 3.14 -12.72 0.72
C ARG A 214 3.37 -11.37 1.35
N LEU A 215 4.14 -11.38 2.44
CA LEU A 215 4.45 -10.18 3.19
C LEU A 215 5.94 -9.88 3.13
N THR A 216 6.26 -8.63 2.88
CA THR A 216 7.53 -7.97 3.16
C THR A 216 7.25 -6.86 4.15
N ILE A 217 7.95 -6.80 5.28
CA ILE A 217 7.74 -5.76 6.29
C ILE A 217 9.01 -4.92 6.37
N LEU A 218 8.93 -3.67 5.92
CA LEU A 218 10.03 -2.72 6.00
C LEU A 218 10.48 -2.55 7.45
N GLY A 219 11.77 -2.48 7.66
CA GLY A 219 12.36 -2.34 9.00
C GLY A 219 12.42 -3.64 9.81
N LEU A 220 11.46 -4.55 9.65
CA LEU A 220 11.37 -5.79 10.45
C LEU A 220 12.06 -6.98 9.76
N ASP A 221 11.82 -7.20 8.46
CA ASP A 221 12.44 -8.31 7.75
C ASP A 221 13.92 -8.05 7.49
N ARG A 222 14.76 -9.06 7.76
CA ARG A 222 16.22 -8.92 7.67
C ARG A 222 16.72 -8.53 6.28
N THR A 223 16.02 -8.95 5.23
CA THR A 223 16.35 -8.64 3.83
C THR A 223 15.64 -7.40 3.29
N ALA A 224 14.61 -6.91 3.97
CA ALA A 224 13.88 -5.72 3.55
C ALA A 224 14.64 -4.44 3.95
N PRO A 225 14.40 -3.33 3.22
CA PRO A 225 14.93 -2.02 3.60
C PRO A 225 14.54 -1.60 5.01
N VAL A 226 15.42 -0.88 5.68
CA VAL A 226 15.11 -0.21 6.96
C VAL A 226 14.24 1.01 6.67
N LYS A 227 13.04 1.07 7.25
CA LYS A 227 12.16 2.22 7.09
C LYS A 227 12.69 3.42 7.89
N ILE A 228 12.81 4.55 7.21
CA ILE A 228 13.13 5.85 7.83
C ILE A 228 11.98 6.79 7.47
N ARG A 229 11.30 7.30 8.49
CA ARG A 229 10.30 8.35 8.33
C ARG A 229 10.95 9.70 8.58
N LEU A 230 10.84 10.61 7.61
CA LEU A 230 11.17 12.01 7.75
C LEU A 230 9.91 12.83 8.08
N ASP A 231 10.15 13.97 8.70
CA ASP A 231 9.12 14.88 9.17
C ASP A 231 9.67 16.31 9.09
N ASP A 232 8.92 17.22 8.46
CA ASP A 232 9.40 18.59 8.25
C ASP A 232 9.59 19.37 9.56
N LEU A 233 8.83 19.05 10.63
CA LEU A 233 8.99 19.70 11.93
C LEU A 233 10.23 19.25 12.69
N THR A 234 10.73 18.05 12.37
CA THR A 234 11.89 17.43 13.04
C THR A 234 12.88 16.89 12.02
N LEU A 235 13.03 17.60 10.90
CA LEU A 235 13.90 17.15 9.81
C LEU A 235 15.37 17.12 10.29
N PRO A 236 16.06 15.96 10.22
CA PRO A 236 17.46 15.88 10.58
C PRO A 236 18.34 16.62 9.56
N THR A 237 19.56 16.96 9.95
CA THR A 237 20.58 17.37 8.98
C THR A 237 20.91 16.21 8.05
N ALA A 238 21.49 16.51 6.87
CA ALA A 238 21.93 15.46 5.94
C ALA A 238 22.96 14.51 6.60
N THR A 239 23.89 15.03 7.38
CA THR A 239 24.89 14.24 8.11
C THR A 239 24.27 13.35 9.20
N ASP A 240 23.27 13.84 9.95
CA ASP A 240 22.57 13.00 10.93
C ASP A 240 21.81 11.87 10.25
N LEU A 241 21.18 12.16 9.10
CA LEU A 241 20.50 11.13 8.31
C LEU A 241 21.50 10.15 7.69
N ALA A 242 22.65 10.63 7.20
CA ALA A 242 23.73 9.78 6.70
C ALA A 242 24.25 8.82 7.78
N ALA A 243 24.44 9.30 9.01
CA ALA A 243 24.81 8.47 10.14
C ALA A 243 23.76 7.39 10.46
N ARG A 244 22.46 7.70 10.32
CA ARG A 244 21.37 6.71 10.47
C ARG A 244 21.40 5.68 9.35
N ILE A 245 21.63 6.10 8.11
CA ILE A 245 21.75 5.22 6.94
C ILE A 245 22.97 4.30 7.10
N THR A 246 24.13 4.83 7.48
CA THR A 246 25.35 4.06 7.71
C THR A 246 25.16 2.96 8.76
N ARG A 247 24.42 3.25 9.85
CA ARG A 247 24.07 2.21 10.86
C ARG A 247 23.17 1.09 10.32
N ALA A 248 22.41 1.35 9.26
CA ALA A 248 21.58 0.33 8.63
C ALA A 248 22.37 -0.60 7.71
N ARG A 249 23.52 -0.15 7.19
CA ARG A 249 24.31 -0.90 6.19
C ARG A 249 24.77 -2.28 6.71
N PRO A 250 24.85 -3.30 5.89
CA PRO A 250 24.63 -3.31 4.43
C PRO A 250 23.15 -3.37 3.99
N ARG A 251 22.18 -3.28 4.93
CA ARG A 251 20.76 -3.26 4.57
C ARG A 251 20.43 -1.96 3.83
N PRO A 252 19.62 -2.03 2.76
CA PRO A 252 19.10 -0.84 2.12
C PRO A 252 18.14 -0.09 3.05
N VAL A 253 17.84 1.15 2.69
CA VAL A 253 16.88 2.01 3.41
C VAL A 253 15.69 2.36 2.51
N ALA A 254 14.54 2.60 3.16
CA ALA A 254 13.32 3.11 2.54
C ALA A 254 12.94 4.42 3.24
N VAL A 255 13.24 5.54 2.59
CA VAL A 255 13.11 6.87 3.19
C VAL A 255 11.82 7.54 2.71
N HIS A 256 10.95 7.93 3.65
CA HIS A 256 9.74 8.69 3.39
C HIS A 256 10.09 10.12 2.97
N CYS A 257 9.70 10.52 1.76
CA CYS A 257 9.94 11.85 1.21
C CYS A 257 8.68 12.38 0.52
N VAL A 258 8.02 13.36 1.10
CA VAL A 258 6.82 14.02 0.54
C VAL A 258 7.06 15.48 0.15
N THR A 259 8.14 16.09 0.67
CA THR A 259 8.53 17.45 0.31
C THR A 259 9.86 17.48 -0.45
N ARG A 260 10.08 18.58 -1.17
CA ARG A 260 11.35 18.87 -1.85
C ARG A 260 12.53 18.81 -0.86
N VAL A 261 12.37 19.38 0.33
CA VAL A 261 13.45 19.45 1.32
C VAL A 261 13.80 18.06 1.84
N GLN A 262 12.82 17.23 2.17
CA GLN A 262 13.04 15.84 2.57
C GLN A 262 13.79 15.04 1.49
N LEU A 263 13.44 15.26 0.22
CA LEU A 263 14.13 14.60 -0.89
C LEU A 263 15.61 15.00 -0.96
N PHE A 264 15.91 16.30 -0.95
CA PHE A 264 17.31 16.75 -1.04
C PHE A 264 18.16 16.33 0.16
N VAL A 265 17.62 16.42 1.37
CA VAL A 265 18.30 15.90 2.57
C VAL A 265 18.59 14.41 2.43
N THR A 266 17.64 13.64 1.88
CA THR A 266 17.80 12.20 1.62
C THR A 266 18.88 11.92 0.58
N LEU A 267 18.89 12.65 -0.54
CA LEU A 267 19.88 12.47 -1.61
C LEU A 267 21.30 12.79 -1.11
N LEU A 268 21.48 13.88 -0.36
CA LEU A 268 22.75 14.24 0.25
C LEU A 268 23.21 13.18 1.25
N ALA A 269 22.30 12.69 2.08
CA ALA A 269 22.61 11.66 3.07
C ALA A 269 22.98 10.30 2.44
N LEU A 270 22.32 9.91 1.35
CA LEU A 270 22.65 8.71 0.58
C LEU A 270 24.01 8.83 -0.12
N ASP A 271 24.37 10.04 -0.53
CA ASP A 271 25.65 10.35 -1.13
C ASP A 271 26.78 10.18 -0.13
N GLU A 272 26.61 10.77 1.05
CA GLU A 272 27.57 10.70 2.15
C GLU A 272 27.73 9.29 2.71
N ALA A 273 26.62 8.58 2.92
CA ALA A 273 26.61 7.22 3.48
C ALA A 273 26.98 6.12 2.47
N GLY A 274 27.00 6.42 1.18
CA GLY A 274 27.06 5.46 0.08
C GLY A 274 25.74 4.75 -0.16
N SER A 275 25.21 4.86 -1.39
CA SER A 275 24.00 4.15 -1.79
C SER A 275 24.28 2.66 -2.02
N VAL A 276 23.28 1.81 -1.76
CA VAL A 276 23.34 0.37 -2.04
C VAL A 276 22.10 -0.07 -2.83
N SER A 277 22.22 -1.19 -3.55
CA SER A 277 21.08 -1.77 -4.26
C SER A 277 19.92 -2.04 -3.32
N GLY A 278 18.73 -1.57 -3.70
CA GLY A 278 17.52 -1.67 -2.88
C GLY A 278 17.21 -0.45 -2.02
N ASP A 279 18.09 0.57 -2.00
CA ASP A 279 17.73 1.87 -1.43
C ASP A 279 16.55 2.46 -2.19
N ARG A 280 15.59 3.04 -1.47
CA ARG A 280 14.39 3.56 -2.08
C ARG A 280 13.84 4.80 -1.38
N VAL A 281 13.26 5.67 -2.18
CA VAL A 281 12.45 6.80 -1.75
C VAL A 281 10.99 6.36 -1.78
N GLU A 282 10.32 6.48 -0.64
CA GLU A 282 8.88 6.28 -0.53
C GLU A 282 8.17 7.59 -0.85
N HIS A 283 7.08 7.50 -1.56
CA HIS A 283 6.29 8.59 -2.13
C HIS A 283 7.03 9.36 -3.23
N GLY A 284 8.11 10.05 -2.92
CA GLY A 284 8.71 10.96 -3.89
C GLY A 284 7.67 11.92 -4.44
N ALA A 285 6.85 12.51 -3.53
CA ALA A 285 5.70 13.30 -3.96
C ALA A 285 6.12 14.52 -4.75
N VAL A 286 7.15 15.23 -4.31
CA VAL A 286 7.75 16.37 -5.06
C VAL A 286 9.16 15.99 -5.47
N ILE A 287 9.38 15.79 -6.77
CA ILE A 287 10.71 15.51 -7.36
C ILE A 287 11.05 16.58 -8.39
N PRO A 288 11.83 17.61 -8.02
CA PRO A 288 12.30 18.63 -8.95
C PRO A 288 13.19 18.06 -10.05
N THR A 289 13.30 18.76 -11.17
CA THR A 289 14.04 18.28 -12.34
C THR A 289 15.51 18.01 -12.02
N GLU A 290 16.12 18.85 -11.22
CA GLU A 290 17.53 18.73 -10.78
C GLU A 290 17.80 17.52 -9.89
N ALA A 291 16.75 16.94 -9.25
CA ALA A 291 16.89 15.74 -8.44
C ALA A 291 16.89 14.43 -9.25
N VAL A 292 16.37 14.45 -10.47
CA VAL A 292 16.16 13.24 -11.31
C VAL A 292 17.48 12.55 -11.64
N ASP A 293 18.47 13.29 -12.10
CA ASP A 293 19.79 12.72 -12.42
C ASP A 293 20.47 12.14 -11.18
N ARG A 294 20.29 12.78 -10.03
CA ARG A 294 20.87 12.28 -8.78
C ARG A 294 20.24 10.97 -8.33
N LEU A 295 18.92 10.86 -8.42
CA LEU A 295 18.20 9.59 -8.16
C LEU A 295 18.72 8.46 -9.05
N ARG A 296 18.92 8.76 -10.35
CA ARG A 296 19.46 7.79 -11.32
C ARG A 296 20.90 7.37 -10.96
N MET A 297 21.77 8.33 -10.67
CA MET A 297 23.19 8.08 -10.36
C MET A 297 23.35 7.26 -9.08
N LEU A 298 22.52 7.50 -8.08
CA LEU A 298 22.49 6.75 -6.81
C LEU A 298 21.81 5.37 -6.96
N GLY A 299 21.16 5.09 -8.09
CA GLY A 299 20.43 3.82 -8.31
C GLY A 299 19.23 3.63 -7.40
N VAL A 300 18.66 4.71 -6.88
CA VAL A 300 17.55 4.70 -5.92
C VAL A 300 16.24 4.40 -6.63
N THR A 301 15.44 3.48 -6.08
CA THR A 301 14.08 3.22 -6.57
C THR A 301 13.10 4.21 -5.95
N VAL A 302 12.17 4.73 -6.76
CA VAL A 302 11.04 5.54 -6.25
C VAL A 302 9.78 4.68 -6.20
N VAL A 303 9.16 4.56 -5.01
CA VAL A 303 7.87 3.89 -4.82
C VAL A 303 6.81 4.93 -4.55
N THR A 304 5.91 5.15 -5.51
CA THR A 304 5.08 6.35 -5.60
C THR A 304 3.57 6.06 -5.66
N GLN A 305 2.73 7.11 -5.54
CA GLN A 305 1.27 7.05 -5.44
C GLN A 305 0.60 8.05 -6.39
N PRO A 306 0.63 7.84 -7.71
CA PRO A 306 0.12 8.81 -8.68
C PRO A 306 -1.38 9.11 -8.55
N HIS A 307 -2.16 8.22 -7.93
CA HIS A 307 -3.59 8.41 -7.68
C HIS A 307 -3.89 9.53 -6.68
N PHE A 308 -2.95 9.92 -5.83
CA PHE A 308 -3.14 11.06 -4.94
C PHE A 308 -3.39 12.37 -5.68
N LEU A 309 -2.89 12.50 -6.90
CA LEU A 309 -3.21 13.67 -7.75
C LEU A 309 -4.68 13.77 -8.12
N VAL A 310 -5.37 12.63 -8.20
CA VAL A 310 -6.82 12.58 -8.47
C VAL A 310 -7.60 12.71 -7.16
N GLU A 311 -7.22 11.93 -6.14
CA GLU A 311 -7.96 11.88 -4.88
C GLU A 311 -7.83 13.16 -4.04
N ARG A 312 -6.72 13.89 -4.20
CA ARG A 312 -6.37 15.07 -3.40
C ARG A 312 -6.18 16.33 -4.24
N ALA A 313 -6.72 16.39 -5.45
CA ALA A 313 -6.49 17.48 -6.41
C ALA A 313 -6.71 18.87 -5.78
N ALA A 314 -7.88 19.10 -5.17
CA ALA A 314 -8.21 20.38 -4.55
C ALA A 314 -7.28 20.75 -3.36
N ALA A 315 -6.83 19.76 -2.59
CA ALA A 315 -5.88 20.00 -1.51
C ALA A 315 -4.49 20.36 -2.06
N TYR A 316 -4.02 19.67 -3.11
CA TYR A 316 -2.74 20.00 -3.72
C TYR A 316 -2.76 21.37 -4.41
N GLU A 317 -3.88 21.77 -5.00
CA GLU A 317 -4.03 23.11 -5.56
C GLU A 317 -3.93 24.20 -4.49
N LYS A 318 -4.45 23.95 -3.30
CA LYS A 318 -4.41 24.88 -2.19
C LYS A 318 -3.10 24.88 -1.42
N ASP A 319 -2.59 23.68 -1.08
CA ASP A 319 -1.59 23.51 -0.04
C ASP A 319 -0.16 23.33 -0.63
N VAL A 320 -0.02 22.95 -1.91
CA VAL A 320 1.28 22.79 -2.56
C VAL A 320 1.68 24.07 -3.29
N ALA A 321 2.92 24.52 -3.04
CA ALA A 321 3.48 25.69 -3.72
C ALA A 321 3.39 25.56 -5.26
N ALA A 322 3.08 26.65 -5.95
CA ALA A 322 2.88 26.64 -7.40
C ALA A 322 4.08 26.05 -8.16
N ASP A 323 5.30 26.33 -7.70
CA ASP A 323 6.54 25.83 -8.30
C ASP A 323 6.76 24.31 -8.06
N ASP A 324 6.11 23.72 -7.06
CA ASP A 324 6.20 22.28 -6.76
C ASP A 324 5.13 21.46 -7.47
N ARG A 325 3.99 22.03 -7.85
CA ARG A 325 2.88 21.30 -8.50
C ARG A 325 3.27 20.57 -9.78
N PRO A 326 4.11 21.13 -10.69
CA PRO A 326 4.57 20.41 -11.88
C PRO A 326 5.45 19.19 -11.55
N HIS A 327 5.99 19.14 -10.35
CA HIS A 327 6.93 18.11 -9.88
C HIS A 327 6.28 16.99 -9.07
N LEU A 328 4.93 17.00 -8.96
CA LEU A 328 4.19 16.01 -8.20
C LEU A 328 4.11 14.66 -8.94
N TYR A 329 4.54 13.59 -8.25
CA TYR A 329 4.38 12.18 -8.65
C TYR A 329 4.80 11.88 -10.10
N ARG A 330 6.04 12.21 -10.46
CA ARG A 330 6.58 12.22 -11.83
C ARG A 330 6.95 10.84 -12.35
N CYS A 331 5.98 9.98 -12.63
CA CYS A 331 6.24 8.62 -13.11
C CYS A 331 6.92 8.56 -14.47
N GLY A 332 6.46 9.34 -15.44
CA GLY A 332 6.95 9.31 -16.80
C GLY A 332 8.37 9.85 -16.92
N THR A 333 8.63 11.03 -16.37
CA THR A 333 9.96 11.65 -16.35
C THR A 333 11.01 10.75 -15.68
N LEU A 334 10.70 10.18 -14.51
CA LEU A 334 11.62 9.30 -13.80
C LEU A 334 11.96 8.06 -14.62
N ARG A 335 10.96 7.40 -15.20
CA ARG A 335 11.18 6.22 -16.06
C ARG A 335 11.98 6.57 -17.33
N ALA A 336 11.68 7.68 -17.98
CA ALA A 336 12.43 8.14 -19.15
C ALA A 336 13.90 8.43 -18.85
N ALA A 337 14.18 8.92 -17.64
CA ALA A 337 15.53 9.14 -17.14
C ALA A 337 16.24 7.85 -16.67
N GLY A 338 15.57 6.69 -16.68
CA GLY A 338 16.13 5.42 -16.21
C GLY A 338 16.12 5.23 -14.68
N VAL A 339 15.39 6.06 -13.95
CA VAL A 339 15.14 5.84 -12.52
C VAL A 339 14.15 4.68 -12.34
N PRO A 340 14.45 3.65 -11.52
CA PRO A 340 13.51 2.59 -11.24
C PRO A 340 12.27 3.13 -10.49
N VAL A 341 11.06 2.86 -11.03
CA VAL A 341 9.80 3.33 -10.44
C VAL A 341 8.84 2.17 -10.22
N ALA A 342 8.24 2.12 -9.04
CA ALA A 342 7.13 1.24 -8.71
C ALA A 342 6.00 2.03 -8.03
N ALA A 343 4.86 1.41 -7.82
CA ALA A 343 3.76 2.02 -7.10
C ALA A 343 3.28 1.18 -5.91
N GLY A 344 2.70 1.86 -4.95
CA GLY A 344 1.92 1.31 -3.86
C GLY A 344 0.61 2.08 -3.70
N THR A 345 -0.34 1.49 -3.01
CA THR A 345 -1.63 2.13 -2.73
C THR A 345 -1.55 3.15 -1.60
N ASP A 346 -0.59 2.96 -0.71
CA ASP A 346 -0.49 3.68 0.57
C ASP A 346 -1.80 3.61 1.39
N ALA A 347 -2.61 2.57 1.14
CA ALA A 347 -3.84 2.38 1.88
C ALA A 347 -3.58 2.18 3.39
N PRO A 348 -4.39 2.79 4.25
CA PRO A 348 -5.67 3.45 4.00
C PRO A 348 -5.61 4.94 3.65
N TYR A 349 -4.44 5.53 3.47
CA TYR A 349 -4.31 6.96 3.16
C TYR A 349 -4.66 7.30 1.71
N GLY A 350 -4.80 6.31 0.86
CA GLY A 350 -5.35 6.35 -0.49
C GLY A 350 -6.20 5.12 -0.77
N THR A 351 -6.71 5.01 -2.00
CA THR A 351 -7.46 3.82 -2.43
C THR A 351 -6.66 2.54 -2.24
N SER A 352 -7.32 1.46 -1.82
CA SER A 352 -6.72 0.12 -1.79
C SER A 352 -6.83 -0.64 -3.13
N ASP A 353 -7.19 0.06 -4.21
CA ASP A 353 -7.33 -0.49 -5.56
C ASP A 353 -6.10 -0.19 -6.43
N PRO A 354 -5.22 -1.16 -6.72
CA PRO A 354 -4.05 -0.94 -7.57
C PRO A 354 -4.41 -0.54 -9.00
N TRP A 355 -5.59 -0.95 -9.49
CA TRP A 355 -6.05 -0.58 -10.82
C TRP A 355 -6.41 0.91 -10.90
N ALA A 356 -6.96 1.48 -9.84
CA ALA A 356 -7.15 2.94 -9.75
C ALA A 356 -5.82 3.69 -9.77
N VAL A 357 -4.79 3.17 -9.09
CA VAL A 357 -3.42 3.72 -9.15
C VAL A 357 -2.87 3.65 -10.57
N MET A 358 -3.05 2.53 -11.27
CA MET A 358 -2.64 2.35 -12.66
C MET A 358 -3.37 3.31 -13.60
N ARG A 359 -4.70 3.46 -13.46
CA ARG A 359 -5.49 4.44 -14.23
C ARG A 359 -4.99 5.85 -14.03
N ALA A 360 -4.71 6.24 -12.79
CA ALA A 360 -4.19 7.57 -12.48
C ALA A 360 -2.83 7.81 -13.13
N ALA A 361 -1.93 6.82 -13.14
CA ALA A 361 -0.64 6.90 -13.80
C ALA A 361 -0.76 6.98 -15.33
N ALA A 362 -1.68 6.20 -15.92
CA ALA A 362 -1.93 6.19 -17.37
C ALA A 362 -2.70 7.42 -17.85
N GLY A 363 -3.61 7.95 -17.04
CA GLY A 363 -4.45 9.10 -17.38
C GLY A 363 -3.76 10.47 -17.27
N ARG A 364 -2.51 10.52 -16.83
CA ARG A 364 -1.76 11.79 -16.81
C ARG A 364 -1.44 12.28 -18.22
N VAL A 365 -1.63 13.56 -18.45
CA VAL A 365 -1.28 14.20 -19.72
C VAL A 365 0.19 14.56 -19.78
N GLY A 366 0.73 14.67 -20.99
CA GLY A 366 2.12 15.08 -21.24
C GLY A 366 3.16 14.00 -20.85
N PRO A 367 4.39 14.40 -20.51
CA PRO A 367 5.50 13.49 -20.30
C PRO A 367 5.33 12.57 -19.07
N GLU A 368 4.40 12.87 -18.19
CA GLU A 368 4.16 12.09 -16.97
C GLU A 368 3.19 10.94 -17.18
N GLY A 369 2.44 10.90 -18.29
CA GLY A 369 1.54 9.82 -18.64
C GLY A 369 2.28 8.54 -18.99
N LEU A 370 1.83 7.42 -18.40
CA LEU A 370 2.35 6.10 -18.74
C LEU A 370 1.44 5.40 -19.74
N THR A 371 2.01 4.51 -20.56
CA THR A 371 1.16 3.55 -21.27
C THR A 371 0.48 2.62 -20.26
N PRO A 372 -0.73 2.09 -20.54
CA PRO A 372 -1.41 1.13 -19.65
C PRO A 372 -0.52 -0.06 -19.26
N ARG A 373 0.28 -0.56 -20.20
CA ARG A 373 1.24 -1.65 -19.94
C ARG A 373 2.35 -1.22 -18.97
N ALA A 374 2.85 0.01 -19.08
CA ALA A 374 3.85 0.54 -18.16
C ALA A 374 3.27 0.79 -16.77
N ALA A 375 2.00 1.25 -16.69
CA ALA A 375 1.29 1.43 -15.44
C ALA A 375 1.07 0.08 -14.70
N LEU A 376 0.67 -0.99 -15.42
CA LEU A 376 0.61 -2.34 -14.87
C LEU A 376 2.00 -2.79 -14.35
N GLY A 377 3.07 -2.46 -15.05
CA GLY A 377 4.45 -2.76 -14.66
C GLY A 377 4.85 -2.21 -13.30
N LEU A 378 4.22 -1.12 -12.82
CA LEU A 378 4.49 -0.55 -11.49
C LEU A 378 4.19 -1.51 -10.32
N PHE A 379 3.35 -2.53 -10.54
CA PHE A 379 2.95 -3.54 -9.55
C PHE A 379 3.51 -4.94 -9.83
N LEU A 380 4.30 -5.11 -10.89
CA LEU A 380 4.84 -6.41 -11.29
C LEU A 380 6.30 -6.64 -10.86
N GLY A 381 6.97 -5.64 -10.30
CA GLY A 381 8.32 -5.77 -9.78
C GLY A 381 8.45 -6.80 -8.66
N ALA A 382 9.67 -7.26 -8.39
CA ALA A 382 9.93 -8.11 -7.24
C ALA A 382 9.82 -7.30 -5.93
N PRO A 383 9.40 -7.90 -4.79
CA PRO A 383 9.22 -7.19 -3.51
C PRO A 383 10.45 -6.40 -3.05
N LEU A 384 11.64 -6.94 -3.26
CA LEU A 384 12.92 -6.32 -2.87
C LEU A 384 13.60 -5.52 -4.00
N ALA A 385 13.04 -5.54 -5.21
CA ALA A 385 13.47 -4.74 -6.36
C ALA A 385 12.23 -4.21 -7.11
N PRO A 386 11.42 -3.34 -6.46
CA PRO A 386 10.09 -2.99 -6.95
C PRO A 386 10.09 -2.30 -8.32
N GLY A 387 11.04 -1.42 -8.59
CA GLY A 387 11.20 -0.75 -9.89
C GLY A 387 12.02 -1.51 -10.93
N GLY A 388 12.43 -2.75 -10.62
CA GLY A 388 13.19 -3.61 -11.53
C GLY A 388 12.32 -4.27 -12.61
N ALA A 389 12.88 -5.30 -13.26
CA ALA A 389 12.17 -6.07 -14.27
C ALA A 389 10.89 -6.67 -13.70
N SER A 390 9.81 -6.66 -14.50
CA SER A 390 8.57 -7.32 -14.15
C SER A 390 8.79 -8.84 -13.99
N ARG A 391 8.14 -9.41 -12.98
CA ARG A 391 8.06 -10.88 -12.84
C ARG A 391 7.31 -11.45 -14.03
N THR A 392 7.59 -12.71 -14.33
CA THR A 392 7.04 -13.44 -15.49
C THR A 392 6.39 -14.74 -15.04
N VAL A 393 5.50 -15.29 -15.90
CA VAL A 393 4.91 -16.61 -15.72
C VAL A 393 5.74 -17.60 -16.55
N GLU A 394 6.83 -18.11 -15.95
CA GLU A 394 7.78 -18.99 -16.59
C GLU A 394 8.14 -20.17 -15.68
N PRO A 395 8.59 -21.31 -16.22
CA PRO A 395 9.05 -22.43 -15.41
C PRO A 395 10.08 -21.98 -14.35
N GLY A 396 9.87 -22.43 -13.11
CA GLY A 396 10.67 -22.05 -11.94
C GLY A 396 10.16 -20.81 -11.20
N ALA A 397 9.34 -19.94 -11.82
CA ALA A 397 8.73 -18.79 -11.17
C ALA A 397 7.80 -19.21 -10.02
N ARG A 398 7.63 -18.35 -9.04
CA ARG A 398 6.61 -18.55 -8.00
C ARG A 398 5.21 -18.51 -8.60
N ALA A 399 4.36 -19.40 -8.16
CA ALA A 399 2.96 -19.44 -8.58
C ALA A 399 2.09 -18.49 -7.72
N ASP A 400 2.55 -17.25 -7.60
CA ASP A 400 1.78 -16.12 -7.10
C ASP A 400 1.23 -15.43 -8.36
N LEU A 401 -0.02 -15.71 -8.71
CA LEU A 401 -0.58 -15.44 -10.05
C LEU A 401 -1.91 -14.67 -9.95
N CYS A 402 -2.21 -13.91 -10.97
CA CYS A 402 -3.49 -13.24 -11.18
C CYS A 402 -4.08 -13.71 -12.53
N LEU A 403 -5.22 -14.38 -12.48
CA LEU A 403 -5.99 -14.77 -13.66
C LEU A 403 -7.05 -13.71 -13.93
N LEU A 404 -7.11 -13.24 -15.15
CA LEU A 404 -8.12 -12.29 -15.61
C LEU A 404 -9.30 -13.01 -16.32
N HIS A 405 -10.43 -12.31 -16.43
CA HIS A 405 -11.57 -12.76 -17.22
C HIS A 405 -11.36 -12.59 -18.73
N VAL A 406 -10.47 -11.67 -19.12
CA VAL A 406 -10.27 -11.18 -20.47
C VAL A 406 -8.80 -11.27 -20.88
N PRO A 407 -8.47 -11.25 -22.18
CA PRO A 407 -7.09 -11.11 -22.64
C PRO A 407 -6.41 -9.84 -22.12
N LEU A 408 -5.07 -9.85 -22.06
CA LEU A 408 -4.31 -8.73 -21.51
C LEU A 408 -4.60 -7.40 -22.22
N ARG A 409 -4.73 -7.40 -23.54
CA ARG A 409 -5.02 -6.20 -24.30
C ARG A 409 -6.32 -5.53 -23.82
N GLU A 410 -7.38 -6.31 -23.67
CA GLU A 410 -8.69 -5.80 -23.23
C GLU A 410 -8.62 -5.30 -21.77
N ALA A 411 -7.91 -5.99 -20.90
CA ALA A 411 -7.69 -5.53 -19.51
C ALA A 411 -6.91 -4.20 -19.43
N LEU A 412 -6.00 -3.96 -20.38
CA LEU A 412 -5.23 -2.71 -20.46
C LEU A 412 -6.06 -1.52 -21.00
N ASP A 413 -7.13 -1.78 -21.76
CA ASP A 413 -8.00 -0.72 -22.27
C ASP A 413 -8.83 -0.05 -21.14
N ASP A 414 -9.21 -0.80 -20.08
CA ASP A 414 -10.02 -0.30 -18.95
C ASP A 414 -9.24 -0.13 -17.65
N LEU A 415 -8.20 -0.91 -17.41
CA LEU A 415 -7.43 -0.96 -16.15
C LEU A 415 -8.34 -1.08 -14.92
N SER A 416 -9.29 -2.01 -14.92
CA SER A 416 -10.27 -2.21 -13.87
C SER A 416 -10.06 -3.50 -13.08
N ALA A 417 -10.28 -3.45 -11.76
CA ALA A 417 -10.30 -4.64 -10.92
C ALA A 417 -11.40 -5.65 -11.34
N ASN A 418 -12.42 -5.21 -12.05
CA ASN A 418 -13.49 -6.06 -12.57
C ASN A 418 -12.98 -7.11 -13.57
N CYS A 419 -11.80 -6.89 -14.18
CA CYS A 419 -11.19 -7.90 -15.03
C CYS A 419 -10.57 -9.07 -14.25
N VAL A 420 -10.36 -8.96 -12.94
CA VAL A 420 -9.75 -10.00 -12.12
C VAL A 420 -10.75 -11.13 -11.84
N ARG A 421 -10.37 -12.34 -12.20
CA ARG A 421 -11.16 -13.56 -11.98
C ARG A 421 -10.72 -14.33 -10.74
N ALA A 422 -9.41 -14.47 -10.54
CA ALA A 422 -8.85 -15.20 -9.40
C ALA A 422 -7.42 -14.77 -9.11
N ALA A 423 -7.03 -14.84 -7.85
CA ALA A 423 -5.65 -14.70 -7.42
C ALA A 423 -5.17 -15.99 -6.75
N PHE A 424 -3.91 -16.32 -6.96
CA PHE A 424 -3.26 -17.53 -6.41
C PHE A 424 -2.00 -17.13 -5.66
N VAL A 425 -1.80 -17.70 -4.49
CA VAL A 425 -0.54 -17.62 -3.75
C VAL A 425 -0.01 -19.02 -3.53
N ASN A 426 1.24 -19.28 -3.92
CA ASN A 426 1.80 -20.61 -3.94
C ASN A 426 0.95 -21.62 -4.76
N GLY A 427 0.28 -21.16 -5.81
CA GLY A 427 -0.61 -21.99 -6.63
C GLY A 427 -1.94 -22.36 -5.96
N ARG A 428 -2.25 -21.81 -4.80
CA ARG A 428 -3.54 -22.00 -4.11
C ARG A 428 -4.41 -20.78 -4.34
N GLY A 429 -5.62 -21.00 -4.86
CA GLY A 429 -6.60 -19.93 -5.03
C GLY A 429 -6.96 -19.30 -3.70
N ILE A 430 -7.05 -17.98 -3.67
CA ILE A 430 -7.62 -17.23 -2.56
C ILE A 430 -9.09 -17.02 -2.88
N SER A 431 -9.98 -17.58 -2.05
CA SER A 431 -11.43 -17.33 -2.19
C SER A 431 -11.74 -15.87 -1.83
N ALA A 432 -12.47 -15.20 -2.72
CA ALA A 432 -12.97 -13.85 -2.52
C ALA A 432 -14.02 -13.79 -1.39
#